data_da3361b38a951e794dfda125147b8904
#
_entry.id   da3361b38a951e794dfda125147b8904
#
_cell.length_a   1.000
_cell.length_b   1.000
_cell.length_c   1.000
_cell.angle_alpha   90.00
_cell.angle_beta   90.00
_cell.angle_gamma   90.00
#
_symmetry.space_group_name_H-M   'P 1'
#
loop_
_entity.id
_entity.type
_entity.pdbx_description
1 polymer ?
#
loop_
_entity_poly.entity_id
_entity_poly.type
_entity_poly.pdbx_seq_one_letter_code
_entity_poly.pdbx_strand_id
1 'polypeptide(L)'
;AMFQLIYLQFTQPRADPTAFAALKAQALGLLANQTASPDYVFGQALDSAFSMNHPRRQPLTPESVARWNLDTAMAFYKARFANAGNFTFTFVGSFTPEMMRPFVETYLASLPTTGARETWRDPGIDLPRGVIERTVEKGIAPKSQVSIVFSGPFEYDDTNKLGLRTAVL
;
A
#
# COMPACT_ATOMS: atom_id res chain seq x y z
N ALA A 1 -0.89 13.45 23.53
CA ALA A 1 -1.75 12.41 22.93
C ALA A 1 -1.09 11.70 21.75
N MET A 2 -0.63 12.39 20.66
CA MET A 2 -0.08 11.76 19.46
C MET A 2 1.12 10.83 19.75
N PHE A 3 2.15 11.30 20.43
CA PHE A 3 3.32 10.49 20.79
C PHE A 3 2.99 9.29 21.67
N GLN A 4 2.03 9.43 22.57
CA GLN A 4 1.54 8.32 23.40
C GLN A 4 0.86 7.25 22.55
N LEU A 5 0.07 7.64 21.55
CA LEU A 5 -0.56 6.69 20.62
C LEU A 5 0.48 5.96 19.78
N ILE A 6 1.48 6.67 19.26
CA ILE A 6 2.60 6.04 18.52
C ILE A 6 3.30 5.02 19.43
N TYR A 7 3.63 5.40 20.66
CA TYR A 7 4.27 4.49 21.61
C TYR A 7 3.43 3.23 21.87
N LEU A 8 2.12 3.39 22.11
CA LEU A 8 1.23 2.27 22.34
C LEU A 8 1.08 1.36 21.12
N GLN A 9 1.11 1.91 19.90
CA GLN A 9 1.11 1.10 18.68
C GLN A 9 2.32 0.18 18.59
N PHE A 10 3.50 0.61 19.03
CA PHE A 10 4.68 -0.23 19.07
C PHE A 10 4.68 -1.23 20.23
N THR A 11 4.22 -0.83 21.41
CA THR A 11 4.43 -1.58 22.66
C THR A 11 3.23 -2.41 23.09
N GLN A 12 2.01 -1.96 22.80
CA GLN A 12 0.78 -2.57 23.32
C GLN A 12 -0.34 -2.68 22.26
N PRO A 13 -0.06 -3.26 21.07
CA PRO A 13 -1.11 -3.47 20.08
C PRO A 13 -2.16 -4.45 20.60
N ARG A 14 -3.43 -4.08 20.51
CA ARG A 14 -4.55 -4.91 20.97
C ARG A 14 -5.20 -5.64 19.81
N ALA A 15 -5.33 -6.97 19.92
CA ALA A 15 -6.19 -7.75 19.05
C ALA A 15 -7.65 -7.57 19.48
N ASP A 16 -8.50 -7.13 18.57
CA ASP A 16 -9.94 -6.96 18.82
C ASP A 16 -10.73 -7.78 17.78
N PRO A 17 -11.30 -8.94 18.17
CA PRO A 17 -12.05 -9.80 17.25
C PRO A 17 -13.30 -9.12 16.67
N THR A 18 -13.95 -8.26 17.46
CA THR A 18 -15.16 -7.56 17.02
C THR A 18 -14.82 -6.52 15.95
N ALA A 19 -13.80 -5.71 16.19
CA ALA A 19 -13.32 -4.74 15.21
C ALA A 19 -12.81 -5.44 13.93
N PHE A 20 -12.14 -6.59 14.08
CA PHE A 20 -11.67 -7.37 12.93
C PHE A 20 -12.82 -7.95 12.11
N ALA A 21 -13.86 -8.48 12.75
CA ALA A 21 -15.06 -8.96 12.06
C ALA A 21 -15.79 -7.83 11.32
N ALA A 22 -15.91 -6.65 11.94
CA ALA A 22 -16.48 -5.46 11.32
C ALA A 22 -15.66 -5.02 10.09
N LEU A 23 -14.33 -5.03 10.18
CA LEU A 23 -13.45 -4.72 9.06
C LEU A 23 -13.63 -5.71 7.88
N LYS A 24 -13.75 -7.01 8.16
CA LYS A 24 -14.03 -8.02 7.11
C LYS A 24 -15.37 -7.77 6.43
N ALA A 25 -16.42 -7.49 7.20
CA ALA A 25 -17.75 -7.18 6.66
C ALA A 25 -17.72 -5.92 5.79
N GLN A 26 -17.05 -4.88 6.24
CA GLN A 26 -16.88 -3.63 5.48
C GLN A 26 -16.10 -3.87 4.17
N ALA A 27 -15.02 -4.64 4.20
CA ALA A 27 -14.24 -4.98 3.02
C ALA A 27 -15.08 -5.75 1.98
N LEU A 28 -15.88 -6.70 2.41
CA LEU A 28 -16.79 -7.45 1.52
C LEU A 28 -17.86 -6.54 0.91
N GLY A 29 -18.45 -5.65 1.70
CA GLY A 29 -19.43 -4.67 1.20
C GLY A 29 -18.83 -3.71 0.18
N LEU A 30 -17.61 -3.23 0.42
CA LEU A 30 -16.89 -2.38 -0.52
C LEU A 30 -16.60 -3.11 -1.85
N LEU A 31 -16.12 -4.35 -1.77
CA LEU A 31 -15.82 -5.17 -2.95
C LEU A 31 -17.07 -5.43 -3.80
N ALA A 32 -18.20 -5.73 -3.17
CA ALA A 32 -19.46 -5.95 -3.88
C ALA A 32 -19.86 -4.73 -4.74
N ASN A 33 -19.65 -3.52 -4.21
CA ASN A 33 -19.94 -2.28 -4.93
C ASN A 33 -18.89 -1.98 -6.03
N GLN A 34 -17.60 -2.17 -5.73
CA GLN A 34 -16.52 -1.88 -6.67
C GLN A 34 -16.55 -2.79 -7.90
N THR A 35 -16.79 -4.09 -7.72
CA THR A 35 -16.85 -5.05 -8.83
C THR A 35 -18.04 -4.85 -9.76
N ALA A 36 -19.03 -4.07 -9.35
CA ALA A 36 -20.13 -3.64 -10.23
C ALA A 36 -19.71 -2.51 -11.18
N SER A 37 -18.68 -1.74 -10.85
CA SER A 37 -18.18 -0.61 -11.65
C SER A 37 -17.36 -1.07 -12.85
N PRO A 38 -17.71 -0.66 -14.09
CA PRO A 38 -16.88 -0.91 -15.28
C PRO A 38 -15.47 -0.32 -15.15
N ASP A 39 -15.34 0.89 -14.63
CA ASP A 39 -14.07 1.58 -14.47
C ASP A 39 -13.13 0.83 -13.49
N TYR A 40 -13.69 0.26 -12.42
CA TYR A 40 -12.94 -0.58 -11.49
C TYR A 40 -12.41 -1.85 -12.16
N VAL A 41 -13.27 -2.57 -12.89
CA VAL A 41 -12.88 -3.81 -13.57
C VAL A 41 -11.84 -3.55 -14.65
N PHE A 42 -11.97 -2.45 -15.38
CA PHE A 42 -10.96 -2.01 -16.35
C PHE A 42 -9.62 -1.69 -15.68
N GLY A 43 -9.63 -0.93 -14.59
CA GLY A 43 -8.43 -0.62 -13.79
C GLY A 43 -7.74 -1.88 -13.27
N GLN A 44 -8.50 -2.87 -12.80
CA GLN A 44 -7.94 -4.15 -12.34
C GLN A 44 -7.30 -4.96 -13.49
N ALA A 45 -7.89 -4.95 -14.68
CA ALA A 45 -7.30 -5.60 -15.84
C ALA A 45 -5.98 -4.94 -16.25
N LEU A 46 -5.91 -3.60 -16.15
CA LEU A 46 -4.71 -2.82 -16.42
C LEU A 46 -3.60 -3.11 -15.39
N ASP A 47 -3.92 -3.07 -14.10
CA ASP A 47 -2.99 -3.40 -13.00
C ASP A 47 -2.45 -4.82 -13.11
N SER A 48 -3.30 -5.77 -13.45
CA SER A 48 -2.94 -7.16 -13.68
C SER A 48 -1.96 -7.32 -14.85
N ALA A 49 -2.20 -6.60 -15.94
CA ALA A 49 -1.29 -6.58 -17.09
C ALA A 49 0.07 -5.98 -16.71
N PHE A 50 0.10 -4.85 -16.02
CA PHE A 50 1.34 -4.19 -15.60
C PHE A 50 2.17 -5.00 -14.63
N SER A 51 1.54 -5.72 -13.74
CA SER A 51 2.21 -6.52 -12.72
C SER A 51 2.48 -7.95 -13.16
N MET A 52 2.15 -8.32 -14.40
CA MET A 52 2.21 -9.71 -14.89
C MET A 52 1.57 -10.71 -13.91
N ASN A 53 0.46 -10.33 -13.30
CA ASN A 53 -0.25 -11.09 -12.25
C ASN A 53 0.62 -11.43 -11.02
N HIS A 54 1.59 -10.60 -10.69
CA HIS A 54 2.46 -10.85 -9.54
C HIS A 54 1.66 -11.03 -8.23
N PRO A 55 1.96 -12.02 -7.36
CA PRO A 55 1.16 -12.32 -6.17
C PRO A 55 0.96 -11.15 -5.19
N ARG A 56 1.92 -10.21 -5.12
CA ARG A 56 1.85 -9.02 -4.28
C ARG A 56 1.02 -7.87 -4.88
N ARG A 57 0.58 -8.03 -6.13
CA ARG A 57 -0.22 -7.03 -6.87
C ARG A 57 -1.60 -7.56 -7.22
N GLN A 58 -2.00 -8.69 -6.63
CA GLN A 58 -3.34 -9.23 -6.83
C GLN A 58 -4.41 -8.33 -6.22
N PRO A 59 -5.55 -8.14 -6.89
CA PRO A 59 -6.67 -7.42 -6.33
C PRO A 59 -7.22 -8.13 -5.10
N LEU A 60 -7.84 -7.36 -4.22
CA LEU A 60 -8.60 -7.92 -3.13
C LEU A 60 -9.84 -8.64 -3.68
N THR A 61 -10.08 -9.86 -3.20
CA THR A 61 -11.26 -10.66 -3.59
C THR A 61 -12.00 -11.15 -2.34
N PRO A 62 -13.29 -11.51 -2.46
CA PRO A 62 -14.04 -12.08 -1.33
C PRO A 62 -13.33 -13.30 -0.72
N GLU A 63 -12.73 -14.16 -1.54
CA GLU A 63 -11.99 -15.35 -1.11
C GLU A 63 -10.71 -14.96 -0.35
N SER A 64 -10.04 -13.90 -0.77
CA SER A 64 -8.86 -13.39 -0.06
C SER A 64 -9.24 -12.78 1.28
N VAL A 65 -10.35 -12.04 1.37
CA VAL A 65 -10.90 -11.50 2.63
C VAL A 65 -11.35 -12.64 3.56
N ALA A 66 -11.96 -13.70 3.02
CA ALA A 66 -12.35 -14.86 3.81
C ALA A 66 -11.17 -15.51 4.55
N ARG A 67 -9.99 -15.54 3.92
CA ARG A 67 -8.75 -16.08 4.50
C ARG A 67 -8.07 -15.18 5.53
N TRP A 68 -8.53 -13.94 5.72
CA TRP A 68 -7.94 -13.07 6.75
C TRP A 68 -8.07 -13.70 8.13
N ASN A 69 -6.97 -13.72 8.84
CA ASN A 69 -6.86 -14.29 10.19
C ASN A 69 -6.25 -13.26 11.14
N LEU A 70 -6.92 -12.99 12.25
CA LEU A 70 -6.50 -11.97 13.21
C LEU A 70 -5.17 -12.33 13.89
N ASP A 71 -4.98 -13.58 14.27
CA ASP A 71 -3.76 -14.01 14.98
C ASP A 71 -2.54 -13.90 14.08
N THR A 72 -2.68 -14.30 12.81
CA THR A 72 -1.62 -14.14 11.80
C THR A 72 -1.30 -12.68 11.54
N ALA A 73 -2.33 -11.84 11.42
CA ALA A 73 -2.15 -10.39 11.23
C ALA A 73 -1.43 -9.76 12.44
N MET A 74 -1.82 -10.14 13.66
CA MET A 74 -1.19 -9.64 14.87
C MET A 74 0.24 -10.16 15.06
N ALA A 75 0.52 -11.40 14.69
CA ALA A 75 1.88 -11.95 14.72
C ALA A 75 2.80 -11.18 13.75
N PHE A 76 2.31 -10.93 12.54
CA PHE A 76 3.03 -10.13 11.56
C PHE A 76 3.24 -8.69 12.04
N TYR A 77 2.19 -8.05 12.59
CA TYR A 77 2.28 -6.70 13.13
C TYR A 77 3.36 -6.63 14.23
N LYS A 78 3.30 -7.50 15.22
CA LYS A 78 4.28 -7.53 16.32
C LYS A 78 5.70 -7.74 15.81
N ALA A 79 5.90 -8.61 14.82
CA ALA A 79 7.22 -8.83 14.22
C ALA A 79 7.75 -7.57 13.52
N ARG A 80 6.90 -6.80 12.82
CA ARG A 80 7.33 -5.55 12.15
C ARG A 80 7.62 -4.43 13.12
N PHE A 81 6.81 -4.29 14.18
CA PHE A 81 6.91 -3.22 15.18
C PHE A 81 7.89 -3.54 16.33
N ALA A 82 8.48 -4.74 16.35
CA ALA A 82 9.47 -5.11 17.36
C ALA A 82 10.79 -4.34 17.27
N ASN A 83 11.06 -3.70 16.14
CA ASN A 83 12.29 -2.97 15.90
C ASN A 83 12.05 -1.57 15.34
N ALA A 84 11.92 -0.58 16.20
CA ALA A 84 11.76 0.81 15.83
C ALA A 84 12.95 1.39 15.03
N GLY A 85 14.12 0.75 15.11
CA GLY A 85 15.31 1.14 14.35
C GLY A 85 15.18 1.02 12.83
N ASN A 86 14.14 0.30 12.34
CA ASN A 86 13.82 0.20 10.92
C ASN A 86 12.82 1.26 10.44
N PHE A 87 12.33 2.13 11.34
CA PHE A 87 11.36 3.16 11.01
C PHE A 87 12.00 4.53 10.90
N THR A 88 11.46 5.35 10.01
CA THR A 88 11.77 6.78 9.91
C THR A 88 10.52 7.56 10.31
N PHE A 89 10.64 8.40 11.32
CA PHE A 89 9.56 9.26 11.79
C PHE A 89 9.70 10.65 11.17
N THR A 90 8.71 11.05 10.39
CA THR A 90 8.66 12.37 9.76
C THR A 90 7.52 13.18 10.36
N PHE A 91 7.84 14.36 10.90
CA PHE A 91 6.86 15.28 11.45
C PHE A 91 6.79 16.54 10.59
N VAL A 92 5.59 16.93 10.22
CA VAL A 92 5.34 18.14 9.44
C VAL A 92 4.29 18.96 10.17
N GLY A 93 4.60 20.24 10.43
CA GLY A 93 3.71 21.13 11.15
C GLY A 93 4.42 22.37 11.68
N SER A 94 3.70 23.16 12.46
CA SER A 94 4.24 24.36 13.11
C SER A 94 4.79 24.00 14.49
N PHE A 95 6.09 23.76 14.59
CA PHE A 95 6.79 23.45 15.83
C PHE A 95 8.27 23.82 15.72
N THR A 96 8.98 23.89 16.85
CA THR A 96 10.43 24.01 16.89
C THR A 96 11.07 22.69 17.33
N PRO A 97 12.33 22.41 16.97
CA PRO A 97 13.06 21.24 17.44
C PRO A 97 13.09 21.11 18.97
N GLU A 98 13.23 22.26 19.68
CA GLU A 98 13.27 22.32 21.14
C GLU A 98 11.96 21.87 21.78
N MET A 99 10.82 22.24 21.19
CA MET A 99 9.50 21.81 21.65
C MET A 99 9.26 20.31 21.41
N MET A 100 9.83 19.76 20.34
CA MET A 100 9.66 18.36 19.97
C MET A 100 10.59 17.42 20.74
N ARG A 101 11.79 17.88 21.10
CA ARG A 101 12.83 17.07 21.71
C ARG A 101 12.35 16.24 22.91
N PRO A 102 11.68 16.79 23.94
CA PRO A 102 11.25 16.00 25.09
C PRO A 102 10.24 14.89 24.72
N PHE A 103 9.41 15.12 23.70
CA PHE A 103 8.49 14.08 23.24
C PHE A 103 9.21 12.97 22.48
N VAL A 104 10.19 13.33 21.64
CA VAL A 104 11.01 12.37 20.89
C VAL A 104 11.82 11.52 21.89
N GLU A 105 12.49 12.13 22.85
CA GLU A 105 13.29 11.44 23.86
C GLU A 105 12.43 10.52 24.73
N THR A 106 11.25 10.97 25.15
CA THR A 106 10.37 10.18 26.04
C THR A 106 9.71 9.01 25.30
N TYR A 107 9.21 9.23 24.10
CA TYR A 107 8.31 8.26 23.44
C TYR A 107 8.98 7.52 22.28
N LEU A 108 9.81 8.18 21.46
CA LEU A 108 10.41 7.52 20.31
C LEU A 108 11.76 6.88 20.64
N ALA A 109 12.60 7.57 21.39
CA ALA A 109 13.91 7.02 21.80
C ALA A 109 13.79 5.83 22.75
N SER A 110 12.64 5.68 23.43
CA SER A 110 12.35 4.54 24.33
C SER A 110 11.65 3.37 23.64
N LEU A 111 11.40 3.45 22.33
CA LEU A 111 10.78 2.35 21.57
C LEU A 111 11.72 1.13 21.50
N PRO A 112 11.14 -0.10 21.45
CA PRO A 112 11.93 -1.31 21.37
C PRO A 112 12.76 -1.33 20.08
N THR A 113 13.99 -1.79 20.17
CA THR A 113 14.86 -2.02 19.03
C THR A 113 15.65 -3.31 19.21
N THR A 114 15.84 -4.05 18.14
CA THR A 114 16.68 -5.27 18.10
C THR A 114 18.09 -4.98 17.61
N GLY A 115 18.36 -3.77 17.13
CA GLY A 115 19.61 -3.41 16.48
C GLY A 115 19.80 -4.00 15.07
N ALA A 116 18.93 -4.91 14.65
CA ALA A 116 18.97 -5.47 13.31
C ALA A 116 18.51 -4.44 12.26
N ARG A 117 19.22 -4.36 11.14
CA ARG A 117 18.80 -3.53 10.00
C ARG A 117 18.23 -4.42 8.90
N GLU A 118 17.04 -4.08 8.46
CA GLU A 118 16.44 -4.70 7.29
C GLU A 118 17.01 -4.06 6.03
N THR A 119 17.24 -4.89 5.02
CA THR A 119 17.58 -4.45 3.66
C THR A 119 16.39 -4.68 2.75
N TRP A 120 16.24 -3.83 1.75
CA TRP A 120 15.22 -4.05 0.74
C TRP A 120 15.57 -5.28 -0.10
N ARG A 121 14.56 -5.96 -0.58
CA ARG A 121 14.67 -7.04 -1.53
C ARG A 121 13.74 -6.76 -2.71
N ASP A 122 14.26 -6.87 -3.92
CA ASP A 122 13.44 -6.78 -5.11
C ASP A 122 12.42 -7.93 -5.14
N PRO A 123 11.11 -7.63 -5.14
CA PRO A 123 10.07 -8.65 -5.25
C PRO A 123 9.92 -9.23 -6.66
N GLY A 124 10.64 -8.73 -7.67
CA GLY A 124 10.53 -9.15 -9.07
C GLY A 124 9.24 -8.68 -9.74
N ILE A 125 8.75 -7.49 -9.42
CA ILE A 125 7.60 -6.88 -10.09
C ILE A 125 8.13 -6.04 -11.24
N ASP A 126 8.27 -6.68 -12.40
CA ASP A 126 8.72 -6.02 -13.62
C ASP A 126 7.53 -5.58 -14.48
N LEU A 127 7.77 -4.57 -15.30
CA LEU A 127 6.84 -4.18 -16.34
C LEU A 127 6.84 -5.22 -17.47
N PRO A 128 5.68 -5.48 -18.10
CA PRO A 128 5.59 -6.43 -19.17
C PRO A 128 6.40 -5.99 -20.39
N ARG A 129 6.93 -6.96 -21.12
CA ARG A 129 7.63 -6.75 -22.39
C ARG A 129 6.75 -7.19 -23.55
N GLY A 130 6.87 -6.50 -24.69
CA GLY A 130 6.10 -6.78 -25.89
C GLY A 130 4.68 -6.21 -25.84
N VAL A 131 3.83 -6.62 -26.75
CA VAL A 131 2.45 -6.14 -26.87
C VAL A 131 1.53 -7.02 -26.04
N ILE A 132 0.78 -6.40 -25.14
CA ILE A 132 -0.25 -7.07 -24.36
C ILE A 132 -1.58 -6.38 -24.64
N GLU A 133 -2.54 -7.12 -25.15
CA GLU A 133 -3.89 -6.66 -25.37
C GLU A 133 -4.83 -7.24 -24.33
N ARG A 134 -5.73 -6.41 -23.79
CA ARG A 134 -6.78 -6.81 -22.86
C ARG A 134 -8.07 -6.12 -23.24
N THR A 135 -9.14 -6.89 -23.30
CA THR A 135 -10.50 -6.38 -23.51
C THR A 135 -11.34 -6.67 -22.28
N VAL A 136 -12.07 -5.67 -21.82
CA VAL A 136 -13.01 -5.77 -20.71
C VAL A 136 -14.39 -5.38 -21.22
N GLU A 137 -15.34 -6.30 -21.09
CA GLU A 137 -16.75 -6.06 -21.39
C GLU A 137 -17.52 -5.99 -20.08
N LYS A 138 -17.94 -4.77 -19.70
CA LYS A 138 -18.65 -4.53 -18.44
C LYS A 138 -19.53 -3.28 -18.54
N GLY A 139 -20.73 -3.36 -18.00
CA GLY A 139 -21.69 -2.26 -17.98
C GLY A 139 -22.79 -2.39 -19.04
N ILE A 140 -23.79 -1.51 -18.96
CA ILE A 140 -24.98 -1.50 -19.82
C ILE A 140 -24.93 -0.32 -20.80
N ALA A 141 -24.34 0.80 -20.39
CA ALA A 141 -24.26 2.00 -21.23
C ALA A 141 -23.26 1.79 -22.38
N PRO A 142 -23.56 2.29 -23.60
CA PRO A 142 -22.66 2.21 -24.75
C PRO A 142 -21.48 3.21 -24.57
N LYS A 143 -20.51 2.83 -23.74
CA LYS A 143 -19.34 3.63 -23.43
C LYS A 143 -18.09 2.80 -23.66
N SER A 144 -17.08 3.36 -24.31
CA SER A 144 -15.78 2.73 -24.52
C SER A 144 -14.68 3.55 -23.84
N GLN A 145 -13.67 2.85 -23.35
CA GLN A 145 -12.44 3.43 -22.86
C GLN A 145 -11.26 2.66 -23.45
N VAL A 146 -10.26 3.38 -23.94
CA VAL A 146 -9.03 2.79 -24.45
C VAL A 146 -7.85 3.38 -23.69
N SER A 147 -6.92 2.52 -23.27
CA SER A 147 -5.64 2.91 -22.69
C SER A 147 -4.51 2.28 -23.50
N ILE A 148 -3.61 3.11 -24.01
CA ILE A 148 -2.40 2.68 -24.70
C ILE A 148 -1.23 3.11 -23.82
N VAL A 149 -0.40 2.14 -23.43
CA VAL A 149 0.68 2.38 -22.49
C VAL A 149 1.99 1.87 -23.06
N PHE A 150 3.00 2.70 -23.00
CA PHE A 150 4.36 2.37 -23.34
C PHE A 150 5.18 2.25 -22.06
N SER A 151 5.88 1.14 -21.89
CA SER A 151 6.76 0.90 -20.74
C SER A 151 8.20 0.73 -21.19
N GLY A 152 9.14 1.16 -20.37
CA GLY A 152 10.57 1.02 -20.64
C GLY A 152 11.42 1.43 -19.44
N PRO A 153 12.73 1.23 -19.52
CA PRO A 153 13.64 1.73 -18.50
C PRO A 153 13.55 3.26 -18.44
N PHE A 154 13.45 3.79 -17.24
CA PHE A 154 13.36 5.23 -16.99
C PHE A 154 14.28 5.61 -15.84
N GLU A 155 15.12 6.59 -16.07
CA GLU A 155 15.96 7.22 -15.05
C GLU A 155 15.43 8.64 -14.81
N TYR A 156 15.11 8.93 -13.54
CA TYR A 156 14.57 10.24 -13.19
C TYR A 156 15.69 11.26 -13.07
N ASP A 157 15.76 12.14 -14.04
CA ASP A 157 16.60 13.33 -14.03
C ASP A 157 15.82 14.58 -14.50
N ASP A 158 16.41 15.76 -14.42
CA ASP A 158 15.73 17.00 -14.80
C ASP A 158 15.41 17.06 -16.30
N THR A 159 16.22 16.44 -17.13
CA THR A 159 16.03 16.38 -18.59
C THR A 159 14.85 15.49 -18.95
N ASN A 160 14.81 14.29 -18.38
CA ASN A 160 13.72 13.33 -18.62
C ASN A 160 12.39 13.78 -18.05
N LYS A 161 12.40 14.52 -16.93
CA LYS A 161 11.20 15.13 -16.36
C LYS A 161 10.54 16.12 -17.32
N LEU A 162 11.32 16.93 -18.03
CA LEU A 162 10.81 17.86 -19.02
C LEU A 162 10.29 17.12 -20.26
N GLY A 163 11.01 16.09 -20.73
CA GLY A 163 10.62 15.24 -21.85
C GLY A 163 9.27 14.55 -21.63
N LEU A 164 9.02 14.03 -20.43
CA LEU A 164 7.72 13.43 -20.08
C LEU A 164 6.56 14.43 -20.12
N ARG A 165 6.79 15.68 -19.72
CA ARG A 165 5.74 16.71 -19.77
C ARG A 165 5.40 17.15 -21.18
N THR A 166 6.32 17.00 -22.12
CA THR A 166 6.15 17.41 -23.52
C THR A 166 5.71 16.26 -24.42
N ALA A 167 5.77 15.01 -23.94
CA ALA A 167 5.29 13.82 -24.65
C ALA A 167 3.75 13.64 -24.59
N VAL A 168 3.00 14.68 -24.30
CA VAL A 168 1.54 14.66 -24.39
C VAL A 168 1.18 14.90 -25.86
N LEU A 169 0.74 13.81 -26.50
CA LEU A 169 0.18 13.83 -27.86
C LEU A 169 -1.25 14.35 -27.84
#